data_57e8cf42fb7a32893e14e0c071c9df43
#
_entry.id   57e8cf42fb7a32893e14e0c071c9df43
#
_cell.length_a   1.000
_cell.length_b   1.000
_cell.length_c   1.000
_cell.angle_alpha   90.00
_cell.angle_beta   90.00
_cell.angle_gamma   90.00
#
_symmetry.space_group_name_H-M   'P 1'
#
loop_
_entity.id
_entity.type
_entity.pdbx_description
1 polymer ?
#
loop_
_entity_poly.entity_id
_entity_poly.type
_entity_poly.pdbx_seq_one_letter_code
_entity_poly.pdbx_strand_id
1 'polypeptide(L)'
;ITMAEAHLKHGTTSIVPTTLASPISQLKDVTLSIKEASEKSKKANILGLHYEGPYISLKYKGAQSPENILNPIKNPPDELFELWDKILIMGAAPEEKGVLALGDKLKERGIVGSVAHSAASYEQVEEAVKHGFSDVTHLYNACSSCFKTGVFRTAGVVEAGLVIDGISTQTIADLRHL
;
A
#
# COMPACT_ATOMS: atom_id res chain seq x y z
N ILE A 1 17.46 -1.17 -11.76
CA ILE A 1 18.16 -2.42 -12.14
C ILE A 1 19.16 -2.82 -11.05
N THR A 2 20.12 -1.98 -10.66
CA THR A 2 21.16 -2.31 -9.67
C THR A 2 20.61 -2.86 -8.35
N MET A 3 19.53 -2.28 -7.82
CA MET A 3 18.87 -2.77 -6.60
C MET A 3 18.33 -4.20 -6.80
N ALA A 4 17.63 -4.44 -7.89
CA ALA A 4 17.08 -5.75 -8.21
C ALA A 4 18.19 -6.82 -8.37
N GLU A 5 19.28 -6.48 -9.03
CA GLU A 5 20.43 -7.37 -9.18
C GLU A 5 21.17 -7.62 -7.86
N ALA A 6 21.18 -6.66 -6.94
CA ALA A 6 21.76 -6.84 -5.60
C ALA A 6 20.96 -7.88 -4.81
N HIS A 7 19.64 -7.75 -4.79
CA HIS A 7 18.75 -8.70 -4.13
C HIS A 7 18.78 -10.10 -4.76
N LEU A 8 18.93 -10.18 -6.07
CA LEU A 8 19.06 -11.46 -6.79
C LEU A 8 20.24 -12.30 -6.29
N LYS A 9 21.36 -11.67 -5.92
CA LYS A 9 22.53 -12.37 -5.35
C LYS A 9 22.22 -13.09 -4.04
N HIS A 10 21.14 -12.71 -3.37
CA HIS A 10 20.67 -13.30 -2.11
C HIS A 10 19.40 -14.15 -2.29
N GLY A 11 19.07 -14.53 -3.53
CA GLY A 11 17.97 -15.46 -3.84
C GLY A 11 16.63 -14.79 -4.17
N THR A 12 16.53 -13.45 -4.14
CA THR A 12 15.30 -12.72 -4.53
C THR A 12 15.19 -12.65 -6.05
N THR A 13 14.31 -13.43 -6.64
CA THR A 13 14.14 -13.51 -8.10
C THR A 13 13.19 -12.46 -8.67
N SER A 14 12.30 -11.92 -7.83
CA SER A 14 11.29 -10.94 -8.23
C SER A 14 11.17 -9.86 -7.18
N ILE A 15 11.01 -8.60 -7.60
CA ILE A 15 10.82 -7.46 -6.70
C ILE A 15 9.65 -6.59 -7.16
N VAL A 16 9.05 -5.91 -6.19
CA VAL A 16 8.09 -4.82 -6.38
C VAL A 16 8.66 -3.59 -5.67
N PRO A 17 9.39 -2.71 -6.39
CA PRO A 17 9.90 -1.49 -5.79
C PRO A 17 8.78 -0.67 -5.16
N THR A 18 9.04 -0.07 -4.00
CA THR A 18 8.04 0.66 -3.21
C THR A 18 8.40 2.14 -3.12
N THR A 19 7.42 3.02 -3.29
CA THR A 19 7.57 4.47 -3.07
C THR A 19 7.16 4.84 -1.64
N LEU A 20 7.58 6.00 -1.19
CA LEU A 20 6.98 6.70 -0.06
C LEU A 20 5.84 7.61 -0.55
N ALA A 21 5.01 8.11 0.38
CA ALA A 21 4.07 9.18 0.08
C ALA A 21 4.81 10.38 -0.51
N SER A 22 4.40 10.80 -1.70
CA SER A 22 5.08 11.84 -2.48
C SER A 22 4.05 12.60 -3.34
N PRO A 23 4.37 13.79 -3.84
CA PRO A 23 3.52 14.49 -4.80
C PRO A 23 3.23 13.61 -6.04
N ILE A 24 2.04 13.75 -6.61
CA ILE A 24 1.57 12.95 -7.76
C ILE A 24 2.56 13.00 -8.93
N SER A 25 3.11 14.17 -9.23
CA SER A 25 4.11 14.33 -10.30
C SER A 25 5.35 13.47 -10.07
N GLN A 26 5.86 13.45 -8.84
CA GLN A 26 7.03 12.63 -8.50
C GLN A 26 6.72 11.13 -8.57
N LEU A 27 5.53 10.72 -8.12
CA LEU A 27 5.09 9.32 -8.24
C LEU A 27 5.02 8.89 -9.72
N LYS A 28 4.53 9.78 -10.59
CA LYS A 28 4.49 9.54 -12.05
C LYS A 28 5.90 9.35 -12.63
N ASP A 29 6.86 10.21 -12.27
CA ASP A 29 8.26 10.09 -12.72
C ASP A 29 8.91 8.78 -12.27
N VAL A 30 8.66 8.37 -11.02
CA VAL A 30 9.14 7.08 -10.50
C VAL A 30 8.52 5.92 -11.28
N THR A 31 7.23 5.99 -11.61
CA THR A 31 6.55 4.94 -12.37
C THR A 31 7.15 4.77 -13.76
N LEU A 32 7.44 5.88 -14.46
CA LEU A 32 8.13 5.85 -15.74
C LEU A 32 9.52 5.22 -15.64
N SER A 33 10.26 5.55 -14.58
CA SER A 33 11.58 4.97 -14.32
C SER A 33 11.53 3.46 -14.05
N ILE A 34 10.50 2.99 -13.32
CA ILE A 34 10.30 1.57 -13.05
C ILE A 34 9.86 0.83 -14.31
N LYS A 35 9.01 1.44 -15.14
CA LYS A 35 8.64 0.90 -16.44
C LYS A 35 9.88 0.63 -17.28
N GLU A 36 10.73 1.64 -17.45
CA GLU A 36 11.97 1.53 -18.21
C GLU A 36 12.92 0.44 -17.61
N ALA A 37 13.03 0.42 -16.27
CA ALA A 37 13.85 -0.58 -15.58
C ALA A 37 13.32 -2.01 -15.78
N SER A 38 12.00 -2.22 -15.76
CA SER A 38 11.39 -3.53 -15.97
C SER A 38 11.62 -4.06 -17.39
N GLU A 39 11.57 -3.19 -18.38
CA GLU A 39 11.82 -3.54 -19.80
C GLU A 39 13.30 -3.86 -20.06
N LYS A 40 14.23 -3.21 -19.35
CA LYS A 40 15.67 -3.40 -19.50
C LYS A 40 16.26 -4.50 -18.62
N SER A 41 15.57 -4.92 -17.58
CA SER A 41 16.07 -5.95 -16.66
C SER A 41 16.07 -7.32 -17.31
N LYS A 42 17.26 -7.96 -17.37
CA LYS A 42 17.44 -9.28 -17.98
C LYS A 42 17.64 -10.39 -16.94
N LYS A 43 17.85 -10.06 -15.69
CA LYS A 43 18.28 -11.02 -14.65
C LYS A 43 17.28 -11.15 -13.51
N ALA A 44 16.68 -10.05 -13.09
CA ALA A 44 15.70 -10.02 -11.99
C ALA A 44 14.36 -9.54 -12.53
N ASN A 45 13.26 -10.11 -12.04
CA ASN A 45 11.93 -9.69 -12.42
C ASN A 45 11.52 -8.45 -11.60
N ILE A 46 11.24 -7.35 -12.28
CA ILE A 46 10.57 -6.18 -11.70
C ILE A 46 9.12 -6.28 -12.09
N LEU A 47 8.25 -6.72 -11.15
CA LEU A 47 6.86 -7.10 -11.45
C LEU A 47 5.95 -5.88 -11.64
N GLY A 48 6.31 -4.77 -11.05
CA GLY A 48 5.53 -3.53 -11.05
C GLY A 48 5.97 -2.64 -9.90
N LEU A 49 5.13 -1.70 -9.52
CA LEU A 49 5.38 -0.71 -8.48
C LEU A 49 4.35 -0.85 -7.35
N HIS A 50 4.80 -0.70 -6.11
CA HIS A 50 3.96 -0.50 -4.94
C HIS A 50 4.00 0.96 -4.52
N TYR A 51 2.85 1.63 -4.55
CA TYR A 51 2.67 2.94 -3.93
C TYR A 51 2.30 2.77 -2.46
N GLU A 52 3.22 3.05 -1.54
CA GLU A 52 2.93 3.15 -0.11
C GLU A 52 2.39 4.56 0.21
N GLY A 53 1.11 4.74 0.02
CA GLY A 53 0.44 6.05 0.02
C GLY A 53 0.30 6.62 -1.41
N PRO A 54 -0.04 7.89 -1.55
CA PRO A 54 -0.04 8.97 -0.55
C PRO A 54 -1.33 9.11 0.29
N TYR A 55 -2.34 8.28 0.09
CA TYR A 55 -3.68 8.39 0.71
C TYR A 55 -3.77 7.63 2.02
N ILE A 56 -2.87 7.95 2.95
CA ILE A 56 -2.69 7.29 4.24
C ILE A 56 -3.13 8.17 5.41
N SER A 57 -3.26 7.57 6.60
CA SER A 57 -3.66 8.31 7.80
C SER A 57 -2.50 9.13 8.38
N LEU A 58 -2.74 10.42 8.60
CA LEU A 58 -1.78 11.28 9.26
C LEU A 58 -1.42 10.77 10.66
N LYS A 59 -2.37 10.15 11.37
CA LYS A 59 -2.16 9.58 12.70
C LYS A 59 -1.17 8.41 12.69
N TYR A 60 -1.19 7.61 11.64
CA TYR A 60 -0.35 6.43 11.47
C TYR A 60 0.72 6.59 10.39
N LYS A 61 1.08 7.83 10.06
CA LYS A 61 2.05 8.15 9.01
C LYS A 61 3.43 7.49 9.17
N GLY A 62 3.80 7.10 10.39
CA GLY A 62 5.13 6.58 10.67
C GLY A 62 6.22 7.55 10.24
N ALA A 63 7.16 7.10 9.44
CA ALA A 63 8.26 7.89 8.87
C ALA A 63 7.84 8.73 7.65
N GLN A 64 6.62 8.61 7.15
CA GLN A 64 6.13 9.36 5.99
C GLN A 64 6.05 10.86 6.29
N SER A 65 6.36 11.69 5.31
CA SER A 65 6.34 13.15 5.43
C SER A 65 4.90 13.68 5.42
N PRO A 66 4.45 14.43 6.44
CA PRO A 66 3.04 14.81 6.57
C PRO A 66 2.55 15.69 5.41
N GLU A 67 3.42 16.49 4.79
CA GLU A 67 3.08 17.34 3.65
C GLU A 67 2.80 16.54 2.37
N ASN A 68 3.22 15.29 2.32
CA ASN A 68 3.01 14.39 1.19
C ASN A 68 1.79 13.47 1.37
N ILE A 69 1.10 13.57 2.53
CA ILE A 69 -0.13 12.83 2.75
C ILE A 69 -1.27 13.59 2.06
N LEU A 70 -1.86 12.92 1.07
CA LEU A 70 -2.86 13.50 0.21
C LEU A 70 -4.26 12.93 0.52
N ASN A 71 -5.27 13.55 -0.05
CA ASN A 71 -6.64 13.05 -0.01
C ASN A 71 -7.12 12.79 -1.45
N PRO A 72 -7.68 11.61 -1.78
CA PRO A 72 -8.01 11.24 -3.15
C PRO A 72 -9.14 12.08 -3.77
N ILE A 73 -9.92 12.80 -2.97
CA ILE A 73 -10.96 13.74 -3.48
C ILE A 73 -10.34 15.04 -3.95
N LYS A 74 -9.34 15.56 -3.19
CA LYS A 74 -8.67 16.84 -3.51
C LYS A 74 -7.52 16.66 -4.51
N ASN A 75 -6.87 15.51 -4.44
CA ASN A 75 -5.72 15.14 -5.25
C ASN A 75 -6.02 13.78 -5.90
N PRO A 76 -6.87 13.72 -6.92
CA PRO A 76 -7.28 12.47 -7.52
C PRO A 76 -6.09 11.74 -8.19
N PRO A 77 -6.09 10.40 -8.18
CA PRO A 77 -5.00 9.59 -8.72
C PRO A 77 -5.06 9.43 -10.24
N ASP A 78 -5.89 10.19 -10.94
CA ASP A 78 -6.18 9.97 -12.36
C ASP A 78 -4.92 10.04 -13.23
N GLU A 79 -3.97 10.93 -12.93
CA GLU A 79 -2.67 10.99 -13.63
C GLU A 79 -1.79 9.75 -13.40
N LEU A 80 -1.89 9.11 -12.22
CA LEU A 80 -1.18 7.86 -11.94
C LEU A 80 -1.81 6.70 -12.72
N PHE A 81 -3.13 6.74 -12.88
CA PHE A 81 -3.86 5.70 -13.61
C PHE A 81 -3.62 5.70 -15.11
N GLU A 82 -3.02 6.72 -15.69
CA GLU A 82 -2.49 6.67 -17.07
C GLU A 82 -1.39 5.60 -17.22
N LEU A 83 -0.73 5.22 -16.12
CA LEU A 83 0.35 4.22 -16.06
C LEU A 83 -0.04 2.98 -15.24
N TRP A 84 -1.35 2.69 -15.15
CA TRP A 84 -1.91 1.65 -14.27
C TRP A 84 -1.29 0.26 -14.50
N ASP A 85 -0.90 -0.08 -15.72
CA ASP A 85 -0.27 -1.35 -16.09
C ASP A 85 1.08 -1.59 -15.40
N LYS A 86 1.64 -0.57 -14.76
CA LYS A 86 2.89 -0.63 -13.98
C LYS A 86 2.67 -0.57 -12.48
N ILE A 87 1.45 -0.29 -12.04
CA ILE A 87 1.09 -0.27 -10.62
C ILE A 87 0.57 -1.65 -10.24
N LEU A 88 1.27 -2.34 -9.36
CA LEU A 88 0.84 -3.64 -8.86
C LEU A 88 0.04 -3.52 -7.57
N ILE A 89 0.49 -2.69 -6.65
CA ILE A 89 -0.11 -2.50 -5.33
C ILE A 89 -0.24 -1.00 -5.05
N MET A 90 -1.34 -0.60 -4.41
CA MET A 90 -1.50 0.75 -3.86
C MET A 90 -1.96 0.64 -2.40
N GLY A 91 -1.12 1.12 -1.49
CA GLY A 91 -1.39 1.23 -0.07
C GLY A 91 -2.19 2.49 0.25
N ALA A 92 -3.28 2.34 1.02
CA ALA A 92 -4.10 3.45 1.48
C ALA A 92 -4.80 3.14 2.81
N ALA A 93 -5.26 4.16 3.51
CA ALA A 93 -5.98 4.06 4.78
C ALA A 93 -7.49 4.12 4.53
N PRO A 94 -8.23 3.02 4.67
CA PRO A 94 -9.65 2.94 4.27
C PRO A 94 -10.58 3.85 5.07
N GLU A 95 -10.21 4.25 6.27
CA GLU A 95 -10.95 5.23 7.09
C GLU A 95 -10.88 6.65 6.54
N GLU A 96 -9.91 6.95 5.67
CA GLU A 96 -9.76 8.27 5.10
C GLU A 96 -10.79 8.53 4.00
N LYS A 97 -11.35 9.75 4.02
CA LYS A 97 -12.45 10.12 3.12
C LYS A 97 -12.07 9.97 1.64
N GLY A 98 -12.85 9.18 0.90
CA GLY A 98 -12.67 8.93 -0.53
C GLY A 98 -11.83 7.69 -0.86
N VAL A 99 -11.23 7.04 0.15
CA VAL A 99 -10.36 5.87 -0.08
C VAL A 99 -11.17 4.62 -0.46
N LEU A 100 -12.40 4.44 0.02
CA LEU A 100 -13.24 3.33 -0.43
C LEU A 100 -13.56 3.44 -1.94
N ALA A 101 -13.91 4.64 -2.42
CA ALA A 101 -14.10 4.87 -3.85
C ALA A 101 -12.81 4.72 -4.67
N LEU A 102 -11.64 5.01 -4.07
CA LEU A 102 -10.35 4.67 -4.67
C LEU A 102 -10.19 3.16 -4.80
N GLY A 103 -10.55 2.40 -3.77
CA GLY A 103 -10.53 0.93 -3.79
C GLY A 103 -11.31 0.33 -4.96
N ASP A 104 -12.52 0.84 -5.23
CA ASP A 104 -13.32 0.43 -6.40
C ASP A 104 -12.55 0.67 -7.71
N LYS A 105 -11.91 1.83 -7.86
CA LYS A 105 -11.09 2.16 -9.04
C LYS A 105 -9.85 1.25 -9.18
N LEU A 106 -9.24 0.85 -8.07
CA LEU A 106 -8.11 -0.09 -8.07
C LEU A 106 -8.56 -1.47 -8.53
N LYS A 107 -9.68 -1.96 -7.98
CA LYS A 107 -10.28 -3.25 -8.32
C LYS A 107 -10.62 -3.33 -9.81
N GLU A 108 -11.23 -2.30 -10.38
CA GLU A 108 -11.55 -2.23 -11.82
C GLU A 108 -10.30 -2.35 -12.72
N ARG A 109 -9.13 -1.95 -12.21
CA ARG A 109 -7.86 -1.97 -12.95
C ARG A 109 -6.97 -3.16 -12.62
N GLY A 110 -7.43 -4.06 -11.74
CA GLY A 110 -6.64 -5.20 -11.30
C GLY A 110 -5.44 -4.81 -10.42
N ILE A 111 -5.47 -3.63 -9.80
CA ILE A 111 -4.44 -3.17 -8.85
C ILE A 111 -4.84 -3.67 -7.47
N VAL A 112 -3.90 -4.27 -6.74
CA VAL A 112 -4.12 -4.72 -5.36
C VAL A 112 -4.25 -3.51 -4.44
N GLY A 113 -5.43 -3.32 -3.86
CA GLY A 113 -5.64 -2.38 -2.76
C GLY A 113 -5.06 -2.96 -1.47
N SER A 114 -4.09 -2.28 -0.85
CA SER A 114 -3.49 -2.70 0.41
C SER A 114 -3.84 -1.71 1.52
N VAL A 115 -4.28 -2.20 2.66
CA VAL A 115 -4.47 -1.36 3.85
C VAL A 115 -3.10 -1.00 4.39
N ALA A 116 -2.78 0.29 4.43
CA ALA A 116 -1.46 0.79 4.81
C ALA A 116 -1.59 2.05 5.66
N HIS A 117 -0.74 2.18 6.69
CA HIS A 117 -0.66 3.37 7.54
C HIS A 117 -2.05 3.85 8.00
N SER A 118 -2.80 2.97 8.67
CA SER A 118 -4.23 3.10 8.88
C SER A 118 -4.62 3.03 10.35
N ALA A 119 -5.58 3.88 10.76
CA ALA A 119 -6.25 3.87 12.04
C ALA A 119 -7.58 3.09 12.01
N ALA A 120 -7.87 2.39 10.92
CA ALA A 120 -9.15 1.71 10.72
C ALA A 120 -9.48 0.73 11.84
N SER A 121 -10.78 0.60 12.15
CA SER A 121 -11.30 -0.51 12.93
C SER A 121 -11.44 -1.76 12.06
N TYR A 122 -11.68 -2.89 12.71
CA TYR A 122 -11.97 -4.16 12.02
C TYR A 122 -13.10 -4.01 10.98
N GLU A 123 -14.20 -3.37 11.38
CA GLU A 123 -15.36 -3.17 10.51
C GLU A 123 -15.05 -2.27 9.31
N GLN A 124 -14.17 -1.29 9.49
CA GLN A 124 -13.72 -0.44 8.38
C GLN A 124 -12.84 -1.20 7.39
N VAL A 125 -12.01 -2.13 7.87
CA VAL A 125 -11.25 -3.02 6.98
C VAL A 125 -12.17 -4.02 6.28
N GLU A 126 -13.14 -4.61 7.00
CA GLU A 126 -14.15 -5.48 6.40
C GLU A 126 -14.95 -4.79 5.28
N GLU A 127 -15.29 -3.51 5.47
CA GLU A 127 -15.92 -2.70 4.43
C GLU A 127 -14.96 -2.44 3.26
N ALA A 128 -13.69 -2.15 3.54
CA ALA A 128 -12.67 -1.93 2.51
C ALA A 128 -12.48 -3.16 1.60
N VAL A 129 -12.62 -4.38 2.14
CA VAL A 129 -12.55 -5.61 1.34
C VAL A 129 -13.63 -5.64 0.26
N LYS A 130 -14.84 -5.20 0.56
CA LYS A 130 -15.94 -5.10 -0.43
C LYS A 130 -15.58 -4.13 -1.57
N HIS A 131 -14.80 -3.11 -1.24
CA HIS A 131 -14.29 -2.09 -2.16
C HIS A 131 -12.93 -2.45 -2.80
N GLY A 132 -12.48 -3.72 -2.74
CA GLY A 132 -11.32 -4.21 -3.49
C GLY A 132 -9.99 -4.19 -2.75
N PHE A 133 -9.98 -3.88 -1.44
CA PHE A 133 -8.79 -4.11 -0.63
C PHE A 133 -8.65 -5.59 -0.32
N SER A 134 -7.47 -6.15 -0.57
CA SER A 134 -7.20 -7.58 -0.40
C SER A 134 -5.83 -7.87 0.22
N ASP A 135 -5.17 -6.84 0.74
CA ASP A 135 -3.84 -6.94 1.31
C ASP A 135 -3.67 -5.97 2.48
N VAL A 136 -2.72 -6.25 3.38
CA VAL A 136 -2.27 -5.34 4.43
C VAL A 136 -0.77 -5.17 4.35
N THR A 137 -0.33 -3.94 4.15
CA THR A 137 1.09 -3.59 4.07
C THR A 137 1.74 -3.72 5.45
N HIS A 138 2.92 -4.35 5.54
CA HIS A 138 3.78 -4.50 6.73
C HIS A 138 2.99 -4.64 8.04
N LEU A 139 2.19 -5.71 8.11
CA LEU A 139 1.35 -6.03 9.27
C LEU A 139 2.09 -5.77 10.60
N TYR A 140 1.38 -5.29 11.61
CA TYR A 140 1.84 -4.78 12.91
C TYR A 140 2.48 -3.38 12.89
N ASN A 141 2.93 -2.88 11.75
CA ASN A 141 3.65 -1.61 11.67
C ASN A 141 2.74 -0.49 11.13
N ALA A 142 2.78 0.67 11.78
CA ALA A 142 2.01 1.85 11.40
C ALA A 142 0.52 1.57 11.10
N CYS A 143 -0.10 0.67 11.87
CA CYS A 143 -1.52 0.33 11.75
C CYS A 143 -2.15 0.11 13.13
N SER A 144 -3.48 0.26 13.21
CA SER A 144 -4.23 0.00 14.43
C SER A 144 -4.21 -1.49 14.79
N SER A 145 -4.14 -1.75 16.09
CA SER A 145 -4.37 -3.07 16.68
C SER A 145 -5.44 -2.94 17.75
N CYS A 146 -5.70 -3.97 18.51
CA CYS A 146 -6.73 -3.98 19.54
C CYS A 146 -6.59 -2.78 20.50
N PHE A 147 -7.52 -1.86 20.44
CA PHE A 147 -7.55 -0.65 21.26
C PHE A 147 -8.80 -0.58 22.14
N LYS A 148 -8.74 0.28 23.15
CA LYS A 148 -9.84 0.45 24.11
C LYS A 148 -10.71 1.65 23.74
N THR A 149 -12.02 1.41 23.61
CA THR A 149 -13.03 2.47 23.42
C THR A 149 -14.00 2.43 24.60
N GLY A 150 -13.80 3.33 25.54
CA GLY A 150 -14.52 3.30 26.81
C GLY A 150 -14.21 2.03 27.61
N VAL A 151 -15.22 1.19 27.87
CA VAL A 151 -15.06 -0.10 28.56
C VAL A 151 -14.86 -1.29 27.60
N PHE A 152 -15.04 -1.09 26.31
CA PHE A 152 -14.95 -2.13 25.30
C PHE A 152 -13.57 -2.17 24.64
N ARG A 153 -13.21 -3.33 24.10
CA ARG A 153 -12.08 -3.47 23.18
C ARG A 153 -12.59 -3.52 21.75
N THR A 154 -11.90 -2.79 20.87
CA THR A 154 -12.19 -2.75 19.45
C THR A 154 -11.00 -3.33 18.71
N ALA A 155 -11.22 -4.28 17.80
CA ALA A 155 -10.20 -4.80 16.93
C ALA A 155 -9.81 -3.77 15.86
N GLY A 156 -8.56 -3.82 15.43
CA GLY A 156 -8.03 -2.92 14.43
C GLY A 156 -7.61 -3.64 13.14
N VAL A 157 -6.74 -3.00 12.39
CA VAL A 157 -6.19 -3.52 11.13
C VAL A 157 -5.43 -4.83 11.33
N VAL A 158 -4.69 -4.97 12.44
CA VAL A 158 -3.91 -6.20 12.71
C VAL A 158 -4.84 -7.39 12.81
N GLU A 159 -5.88 -7.29 13.65
CA GLU A 159 -6.84 -8.38 13.86
C GLU A 159 -7.63 -8.66 12.58
N ALA A 160 -8.00 -7.62 11.83
CA ALA A 160 -8.67 -7.77 10.54
C ALA A 160 -7.80 -8.55 9.54
N GLY A 161 -6.54 -8.18 9.39
CA GLY A 161 -5.59 -8.85 8.49
C GLY A 161 -5.33 -10.33 8.84
N LEU A 162 -5.50 -10.70 10.11
CA LEU A 162 -5.31 -12.08 10.58
C LEU A 162 -6.57 -12.97 10.49
N VAL A 163 -7.76 -12.37 10.42
CA VAL A 163 -9.03 -13.08 10.59
C VAL A 163 -9.93 -13.03 9.37
N ILE A 164 -9.89 -11.94 8.59
CA ILE A 164 -10.76 -11.80 7.42
C ILE A 164 -10.25 -12.68 6.27
N ASP A 165 -11.11 -13.56 5.80
CA ASP A 165 -10.79 -14.43 4.66
C ASP A 165 -10.55 -13.60 3.38
N GLY A 166 -9.54 -14.01 2.61
CA GLY A 166 -9.21 -13.38 1.33
C GLY A 166 -8.31 -12.13 1.44
N ILE A 167 -7.86 -11.78 2.63
CA ILE A 167 -6.81 -10.78 2.84
C ILE A 167 -5.45 -11.48 2.92
N SER A 168 -4.47 -11.00 2.15
CA SER A 168 -3.05 -11.28 2.33
C SER A 168 -2.40 -10.26 3.27
N THR A 169 -1.28 -10.62 3.86
CA THR A 169 -0.52 -9.72 4.73
C THR A 169 0.95 -9.72 4.36
N GLN A 170 1.56 -8.55 4.36
CA GLN A 170 2.99 -8.38 4.17
C GLN A 170 3.70 -8.30 5.53
N THR A 171 4.88 -8.86 5.63
CA THR A 171 5.71 -8.78 6.84
C THR A 171 7.06 -8.16 6.54
N ILE A 172 7.59 -7.38 7.50
CA ILE A 172 8.97 -6.87 7.41
C ILE A 172 9.90 -7.96 7.95
N ALA A 173 10.62 -8.64 7.04
CA ALA A 173 11.46 -9.80 7.37
C ALA A 173 12.86 -9.41 7.86
N ASP A 174 12.96 -8.47 8.80
CA ASP A 174 14.23 -7.99 9.35
C ASP A 174 14.52 -8.48 10.78
N LEU A 175 13.70 -9.38 11.30
CA LEU A 175 13.78 -9.95 12.67
C LEU A 175 13.63 -8.91 13.81
N ARG A 176 13.04 -7.76 13.54
CA ARG A 176 12.85 -6.67 14.53
C ARG A 176 11.45 -6.10 14.54
N HIS A 177 10.77 -6.08 13.40
CA HIS A 177 9.42 -5.52 13.23
C HIS A 177 8.30 -6.57 13.37
N LEU A 178 8.63 -7.80 13.72
CA LEU A 178 7.69 -8.88 14.06
C LEU A 178 7.61 -9.05 15.57
#